data_7594b7be8d4098e9718f2e52262a7b8c
#
_entry.id   7594b7be8d4098e9718f2e52262a7b8c
#
_cell.length_a   1.000
_cell.length_b   1.000
_cell.length_c   1.000
_cell.angle_alpha   90.00
_cell.angle_beta   90.00
_cell.angle_gamma   90.00
#
_symmetry.space_group_name_H-M   'P 1'
#
loop_
_entity.id
_entity.type
_entity.pdbx_description
1 polymer ?
#
loop_
_entity_poly.entity_id
_entity_poly.type
_entity_poly.pdbx_seq_one_letter_code
_entity_poly.pdbx_strand_id
1 'polypeptide(L)'
;MRFILTILVIYLLPLTGWAQTQTITIEDAIQISLENNYQLKQAENILDLRMVEERSARADFYPSLQASISRQLSIGRQFDETTGAFDDLSIHRFQTGFSSSITLFNGFANINNLRSSRFETESQEEQLRRVRENVIFNTASSYLQYLLNIELLEIAVENLETANRQLEQVSAQVEVGSRPSVDLLTQEAAVADAELQVVNQENQLNMSRLQLIRQLQIDPLGDYEFVTPDFEFDNTIPQEYDLYTLINAALENRSDLRSEERSIEASRYQLRATRANLYPTLNLNGSFNTSYSSVNPFSYTDQFFDQNISRFIGATLSIPIFDNFNRRTTVRSQEINYRNALLSLENTRLQVTQEVNQAYNDYISLIQEVESSERSATAAERVYETEQQRYEIGATTLIELSLANTNYIQAESNRIQAIYNFIFQEKLLDYYIGRLSDDITF
;
A
#
# COMPACT_ATOMS: atom_id res chain seq x y z
N MET A 1 -23.23 -66.31 13.26
CA MET A 1 -23.50 -65.49 12.06
C MET A 1 -24.75 -64.68 12.33
N ARG A 2 -24.60 -63.43 12.73
CA ARG A 2 -25.67 -62.41 12.76
C ARG A 2 -25.03 -61.11 12.32
N PHE A 3 -25.36 -60.68 11.10
CA PHE A 3 -25.03 -59.37 10.53
C PHE A 3 -25.95 -58.35 11.19
N ILE A 4 -25.36 -57.34 11.87
CA ILE A 4 -26.05 -56.12 12.30
C ILE A 4 -25.75 -55.06 11.28
N LEU A 5 -26.74 -54.68 10.49
CA LEU A 5 -26.72 -53.60 9.54
C LEU A 5 -27.02 -52.28 10.30
N THR A 6 -26.00 -51.48 10.57
CA THR A 6 -26.21 -50.17 11.18
C THR A 6 -26.46 -49.15 10.08
N ILE A 7 -27.72 -48.70 9.94
CA ILE A 7 -28.12 -47.62 9.03
C ILE A 7 -27.65 -46.28 9.65
N LEU A 8 -26.68 -45.65 9.03
CA LEU A 8 -26.24 -44.30 9.34
C LEU A 8 -27.18 -43.30 8.68
N VAL A 9 -28.14 -42.75 9.42
CA VAL A 9 -29.00 -41.66 8.97
C VAL A 9 -28.22 -40.38 9.05
N ILE A 10 -27.69 -39.92 7.92
CA ILE A 10 -27.07 -38.57 7.78
C ILE A 10 -28.22 -37.56 7.77
N TYR A 11 -28.40 -36.85 8.89
CA TYR A 11 -29.25 -35.65 8.95
C TYR A 11 -28.56 -34.53 8.12
N LEU A 12 -29.03 -34.32 6.88
CA LEU A 12 -28.81 -33.09 6.14
C LEU A 12 -29.60 -31.97 6.83
N LEU A 13 -28.95 -31.26 7.74
CA LEU A 13 -29.43 -29.94 8.19
C LEU A 13 -29.29 -28.99 7.00
N PRO A 14 -30.34 -28.32 6.54
CA PRO A 14 -30.19 -27.23 5.59
C PRO A 14 -29.44 -26.12 6.31
N LEU A 15 -28.19 -25.87 5.93
CA LEU A 15 -27.47 -24.62 6.21
C LEU A 15 -28.19 -23.50 5.44
N THR A 16 -29.32 -23.04 5.99
CA THR A 16 -29.85 -21.74 5.64
C THR A 16 -28.86 -20.73 6.25
N GLY A 17 -27.82 -20.42 5.50
CA GLY A 17 -27.00 -19.24 5.75
C GLY A 17 -27.94 -18.05 5.62
N TRP A 18 -28.41 -17.52 6.73
CA TRP A 18 -28.97 -16.18 6.79
C TRP A 18 -27.80 -15.29 6.35
N ALA A 19 -27.93 -14.67 5.21
CA ALA A 19 -27.07 -13.55 4.84
C ALA A 19 -27.30 -12.48 5.91
N GLN A 20 -26.44 -12.47 6.91
CA GLN A 20 -26.42 -11.43 7.94
C GLN A 20 -25.83 -10.23 7.23
N THR A 21 -26.64 -9.21 6.95
CA THR A 21 -26.15 -7.91 6.50
C THR A 21 -25.11 -7.45 7.50
N GLN A 22 -23.87 -7.34 7.07
CA GLN A 22 -22.77 -6.91 7.92
C GLN A 22 -22.76 -5.38 7.94
N THR A 23 -23.06 -4.79 9.10
CA THR A 23 -22.91 -3.36 9.31
C THR A 23 -21.44 -3.02 9.50
N ILE A 24 -20.93 -2.03 8.76
CA ILE A 24 -19.53 -1.61 8.75
C ILE A 24 -19.47 -0.11 9.06
N THR A 25 -18.85 0.26 10.17
CA THR A 25 -18.52 1.65 10.49
C THR A 25 -17.24 2.07 9.76
N ILE A 26 -16.87 3.34 9.81
CA ILE A 26 -15.64 3.83 9.20
C ILE A 26 -14.39 3.23 9.88
N GLU A 27 -14.45 3.04 11.20
CA GLU A 27 -13.39 2.40 11.98
C GLU A 27 -13.26 0.91 11.58
N ASP A 28 -14.40 0.20 11.48
CA ASP A 28 -14.41 -1.19 10.99
C ASP A 28 -13.85 -1.28 9.57
N ALA A 29 -14.22 -0.34 8.69
CA ALA A 29 -13.72 -0.27 7.32
C ALA A 29 -12.19 -0.10 7.27
N ILE A 30 -11.64 0.77 8.11
CA ILE A 30 -10.19 0.96 8.23
C ILE A 30 -9.53 -0.33 8.71
N GLN A 31 -10.05 -0.97 9.74
CA GLN A 31 -9.50 -2.23 10.24
C GLN A 31 -9.55 -3.34 9.19
N ILE A 32 -10.70 -3.55 8.54
CA ILE A 32 -10.87 -4.53 7.46
C ILE A 32 -9.88 -4.27 6.33
N SER A 33 -9.71 -3.00 5.94
CA SER A 33 -8.76 -2.62 4.90
C SER A 33 -7.32 -2.93 5.32
N LEU A 34 -6.92 -2.64 6.55
CA LEU A 34 -5.58 -2.96 7.07
C LEU A 34 -5.32 -4.47 7.11
N GLU A 35 -6.32 -5.29 7.42
CA GLU A 35 -6.19 -6.74 7.45
C GLU A 35 -6.11 -7.37 6.04
N ASN A 36 -6.83 -6.81 5.07
CA ASN A 36 -6.99 -7.41 3.76
C ASN A 36 -6.07 -6.84 2.68
N ASN A 37 -5.60 -5.60 2.82
CA ASN A 37 -4.94 -4.87 1.75
C ASN A 37 -3.69 -5.57 1.22
N TYR A 38 -3.67 -5.88 -0.10
CA TYR A 38 -2.56 -6.58 -0.74
C TYR A 38 -1.29 -5.73 -0.80
N GLN A 39 -1.40 -4.39 -0.92
CA GLN A 39 -0.23 -3.52 -0.95
C GLN A 39 0.47 -3.52 0.43
N LEU A 40 -0.32 -3.53 1.51
CA LEU A 40 0.22 -3.64 2.87
C LEU A 40 0.91 -4.99 3.08
N LYS A 41 0.26 -6.11 2.70
CA LYS A 41 0.84 -7.46 2.76
C LYS A 41 2.12 -7.59 1.89
N GLN A 42 2.15 -6.94 0.73
CA GLN A 42 3.37 -6.90 -0.09
C GLN A 42 4.48 -6.11 0.59
N ALA A 43 4.17 -4.97 1.21
CA ALA A 43 5.15 -4.17 1.95
C ALA A 43 5.71 -4.94 3.17
N GLU A 44 4.86 -5.70 3.89
CA GLU A 44 5.29 -6.62 4.97
C GLU A 44 6.24 -7.71 4.44
N ASN A 45 5.91 -8.35 3.33
CA ASN A 45 6.78 -9.35 2.71
C ASN A 45 8.12 -8.76 2.25
N ILE A 46 8.15 -7.51 1.79
CA ILE A 46 9.40 -6.82 1.44
C ILE A 46 10.22 -6.53 2.70
N LEU A 47 9.58 -6.14 3.81
CA LEU A 47 10.27 -5.98 5.10
C LEU A 47 10.87 -7.30 5.58
N ASP A 48 10.12 -8.40 5.51
CA ASP A 48 10.62 -9.73 5.84
C ASP A 48 11.84 -10.12 4.99
N LEU A 49 11.80 -9.80 3.68
CA LEU A 49 12.94 -10.00 2.78
C LEU A 49 14.17 -9.22 3.26
N ARG A 50 14.04 -7.95 3.63
CA ARG A 50 15.14 -7.13 4.17
C ARG A 50 15.68 -7.69 5.48
N MET A 51 14.81 -8.20 6.36
CA MET A 51 15.25 -8.87 7.60
C MET A 51 16.03 -10.16 7.30
N VAL A 52 15.68 -10.92 6.28
CA VAL A 52 16.43 -12.09 5.82
C VAL A 52 17.80 -11.68 5.26
N GLU A 53 17.86 -10.61 4.46
CA GLU A 53 19.12 -10.06 3.93
C GLU A 53 20.05 -9.56 5.06
N GLU A 54 19.52 -8.90 6.10
CA GLU A 54 20.28 -8.52 7.28
C GLU A 54 20.84 -9.76 8.02
N ARG A 55 20.02 -10.82 8.17
CA ARG A 55 20.50 -12.08 8.75
C ARG A 55 21.61 -12.70 7.92
N SER A 56 21.51 -12.66 6.60
CA SER A 56 22.54 -13.13 5.68
C SER A 56 23.84 -12.33 5.85
N ALA A 57 23.77 -11.00 5.89
CA ALA A 57 24.94 -10.15 6.13
C ALA A 57 25.58 -10.40 7.51
N ARG A 58 24.78 -10.80 8.50
CA ARG A 58 25.27 -11.23 9.83
C ARG A 58 25.92 -12.60 9.77
N ALA A 59 25.44 -13.49 8.89
CA ALA A 59 25.99 -14.82 8.70
C ALA A 59 27.38 -14.80 8.01
N ASP A 60 27.76 -13.73 7.33
CA ASP A 60 29.08 -13.55 6.71
C ASP A 60 30.24 -13.52 7.75
N PHE A 61 29.92 -13.42 9.05
CA PHE A 61 30.89 -13.53 10.15
C PHE A 61 31.11 -14.96 10.64
N TYR A 62 30.32 -15.92 10.15
CA TYR A 62 30.47 -17.34 10.51
C TYR A 62 31.27 -18.09 9.45
N PRO A 63 31.94 -19.20 9.85
CA PRO A 63 32.60 -20.06 8.89
C PRO A 63 31.56 -20.77 8.00
N SER A 64 31.81 -20.84 6.70
CA SER A 64 31.08 -21.74 5.82
C SER A 64 31.53 -23.19 6.05
N LEU A 65 30.64 -24.15 5.81
CA LEU A 65 30.97 -25.58 5.80
C LEU A 65 30.33 -26.21 4.55
N GLN A 66 31.17 -26.86 3.75
CA GLN A 66 30.73 -27.53 2.53
C GLN A 66 31.26 -28.97 2.53
N ALA A 67 30.38 -29.91 2.19
CA ALA A 67 30.73 -31.29 1.88
C ALA A 67 30.74 -31.47 0.35
N SER A 68 31.74 -32.20 -0.14
CA SER A 68 31.82 -32.54 -1.57
C SER A 68 32.06 -34.04 -1.75
N ILE A 69 31.38 -34.64 -2.69
CA ILE A 69 31.54 -36.02 -3.13
C ILE A 69 31.64 -36.02 -4.65
N SER A 70 32.73 -36.60 -5.15
CA SER A 70 32.89 -36.69 -6.63
C SER A 70 33.35 -38.12 -7.00
N ARG A 71 32.81 -38.59 -8.12
CA ARG A 71 33.25 -39.80 -8.80
C ARG A 71 33.64 -39.45 -10.23
N GLN A 72 34.87 -39.82 -10.59
CA GLN A 72 35.43 -39.56 -11.90
C GLN A 72 35.87 -40.88 -12.52
N LEU A 73 35.56 -41.04 -13.83
CA LEU A 73 36.14 -42.07 -14.67
C LEU A 73 37.02 -41.40 -15.73
N SER A 74 38.30 -41.70 -15.73
CA SER A 74 39.25 -41.23 -16.74
C SER A 74 39.65 -42.42 -17.64
N ILE A 75 39.44 -42.33 -18.92
CA ILE A 75 39.76 -43.36 -19.90
C ILE A 75 40.76 -42.79 -20.90
N GLY A 76 41.84 -43.51 -21.18
CA GLY A 76 42.85 -43.16 -22.16
C GLY A 76 44.27 -43.30 -21.62
N ARG A 77 45.24 -42.80 -22.39
CA ARG A 77 46.66 -42.92 -22.09
C ARG A 77 47.02 -42.02 -20.88
N GLN A 78 47.36 -42.66 -19.77
CA GLN A 78 47.70 -42.01 -18.48
C GLN A 78 48.98 -42.61 -17.97
N PHE A 79 49.69 -41.85 -17.09
CA PHE A 79 50.86 -42.34 -16.40
C PHE A 79 50.40 -43.25 -15.24
N ASP A 80 50.87 -44.48 -15.23
CA ASP A 80 50.70 -45.45 -14.15
C ASP A 80 51.86 -45.32 -13.20
N GLU A 81 51.61 -44.80 -12.01
CA GLU A 81 52.61 -44.65 -10.94
C GLU A 81 53.15 -45.99 -10.43
N THR A 82 52.40 -47.09 -10.63
CA THR A 82 52.77 -48.43 -10.19
C THR A 82 53.81 -49.07 -11.12
N THR A 83 53.65 -48.87 -12.42
CA THR A 83 54.55 -49.44 -13.44
C THR A 83 55.62 -48.46 -13.93
N GLY A 84 55.44 -47.15 -13.63
CA GLY A 84 56.31 -46.08 -14.12
C GLY A 84 56.21 -45.83 -15.61
N ALA A 85 55.15 -46.28 -16.30
CA ALA A 85 54.95 -46.21 -17.73
C ALA A 85 53.63 -45.49 -18.11
N PHE A 86 53.51 -45.10 -19.37
CA PHE A 86 52.26 -44.57 -19.96
C PHE A 86 51.47 -45.70 -20.60
N ASP A 87 50.33 -46.05 -20.00
CA ASP A 87 49.44 -47.09 -20.47
C ASP A 87 48.00 -46.54 -20.72
N ASP A 88 47.24 -47.23 -21.58
CA ASP A 88 45.82 -46.96 -21.80
C ASP A 88 45.02 -47.56 -20.64
N LEU A 89 44.64 -46.69 -19.72
CA LEU A 89 44.00 -47.05 -18.45
C LEU A 89 42.57 -46.51 -18.36
N SER A 90 41.74 -47.24 -17.60
CA SER A 90 40.43 -46.81 -17.14
C SER A 90 40.49 -46.63 -15.63
N ILE A 91 40.65 -45.40 -15.18
CA ILE A 91 40.84 -45.05 -13.80
C ILE A 91 39.56 -44.56 -13.17
N HIS A 92 39.05 -45.25 -12.19
CA HIS A 92 37.96 -44.82 -11.31
C HIS A 92 38.54 -44.06 -10.09
N ARG A 93 38.17 -42.80 -9.94
CA ARG A 93 38.51 -42.00 -8.77
C ARG A 93 37.23 -41.68 -8.01
N PHE A 94 37.31 -41.81 -6.68
CA PHE A 94 36.27 -41.36 -5.79
C PHE A 94 36.90 -40.44 -4.75
N GLN A 95 36.34 -39.24 -4.60
CA GLN A 95 36.84 -38.22 -3.69
C GLN A 95 35.70 -37.74 -2.81
N THR A 96 35.96 -37.57 -1.52
CA THR A 96 35.02 -36.87 -0.62
C THR A 96 35.80 -35.98 0.31
N GLY A 97 35.17 -34.91 0.74
CA GLY A 97 35.79 -33.98 1.68
C GLY A 97 34.84 -32.97 2.26
N PHE A 98 35.34 -32.34 3.31
CA PHE A 98 34.74 -31.17 3.93
C PHE A 98 35.69 -30.01 3.82
N SER A 99 35.14 -28.84 3.49
CA SER A 99 35.89 -27.57 3.47
C SER A 99 35.15 -26.51 4.28
N SER A 100 35.91 -25.71 4.97
CA SER A 100 35.39 -24.58 5.75
C SER A 100 36.24 -23.35 5.47
N SER A 101 35.62 -22.21 5.36
CA SER A 101 36.25 -20.91 5.11
C SER A 101 35.60 -19.83 5.95
N ILE A 102 36.43 -18.95 6.54
CA ILE A 102 36.00 -17.77 7.25
C ILE A 102 36.87 -16.56 6.86
N THR A 103 36.25 -15.43 6.61
CA THR A 103 36.94 -14.16 6.36
C THR A 103 37.28 -13.51 7.71
N LEU A 104 38.55 -13.44 8.05
CA LEU A 104 39.04 -12.81 9.28
C LEU A 104 39.15 -11.28 9.12
N PHE A 105 39.52 -10.81 7.91
CA PHE A 105 39.64 -9.40 7.60
C PHE A 105 39.39 -9.15 6.10
N ASN A 106 38.60 -8.13 5.78
CA ASN A 106 38.32 -7.68 4.41
C ASN A 106 38.17 -6.15 4.36
N GLY A 107 39.01 -5.41 5.05
CA GLY A 107 38.93 -3.96 5.09
C GLY A 107 37.65 -3.42 5.77
N PHE A 108 37.04 -4.22 6.65
CA PHE A 108 35.73 -3.94 7.30
C PHE A 108 34.52 -3.99 6.35
N ALA A 109 34.63 -4.64 5.19
CA ALA A 109 33.52 -4.78 4.26
C ALA A 109 32.29 -5.43 4.93
N ASN A 110 32.46 -6.57 5.60
CA ASN A 110 31.34 -7.27 6.26
C ASN A 110 30.67 -6.40 7.32
N ILE A 111 31.42 -5.64 8.11
CA ILE A 111 30.85 -4.74 9.12
C ILE A 111 30.02 -3.64 8.46
N ASN A 112 30.52 -3.06 7.36
CA ASN A 112 29.81 -2.02 6.66
C ASN A 112 28.61 -2.55 5.88
N ASN A 113 28.70 -3.76 5.30
CA ASN A 113 27.56 -4.45 4.67
C ASN A 113 26.45 -4.71 5.69
N LEU A 114 26.78 -5.26 6.86
CA LEU A 114 25.78 -5.48 7.92
C LEU A 114 25.12 -4.16 8.35
N ARG A 115 25.88 -3.07 8.46
CA ARG A 115 25.30 -1.77 8.78
C ARG A 115 24.41 -1.24 7.65
N SER A 116 24.81 -1.44 6.39
CA SER A 116 24.00 -1.08 5.23
C SER A 116 22.67 -1.84 5.25
N SER A 117 22.71 -3.17 5.36
CA SER A 117 21.50 -4.00 5.41
C SER A 117 20.58 -3.66 6.58
N ARG A 118 21.15 -3.30 7.76
CA ARG A 118 20.34 -2.83 8.88
C ARG A 118 19.60 -1.54 8.57
N PHE A 119 20.28 -0.54 7.98
CA PHE A 119 19.64 0.71 7.60
C PHE A 119 18.64 0.53 6.45
N GLU A 120 18.84 -0.47 5.57
CA GLU A 120 17.84 -0.87 4.56
C GLU A 120 16.59 -1.46 5.21
N THR A 121 16.75 -2.28 6.28
CA THR A 121 15.62 -2.78 7.08
C THR A 121 14.88 -1.63 7.76
N GLU A 122 15.60 -0.71 8.44
CA GLU A 122 15.00 0.47 9.09
C GLU A 122 14.26 1.37 8.07
N SER A 123 14.81 1.54 6.85
CA SER A 123 14.18 2.28 5.76
C SER A 123 12.86 1.61 5.33
N GLN A 124 12.87 0.27 5.22
CA GLN A 124 11.67 -0.48 4.83
C GLN A 124 10.60 -0.49 5.93
N GLU A 125 10.96 -0.43 7.21
CA GLU A 125 10.02 -0.27 8.32
C GLU A 125 9.25 1.05 8.21
N GLU A 126 9.95 2.16 7.91
CA GLU A 126 9.31 3.46 7.70
C GLU A 126 8.47 3.47 6.41
N GLN A 127 8.90 2.77 5.36
CA GLN A 127 8.12 2.60 4.13
C GLN A 127 6.84 1.81 4.37
N LEU A 128 6.89 0.75 5.16
CA LEU A 128 5.71 -0.01 5.57
C LEU A 128 4.71 0.88 6.32
N ARG A 129 5.22 1.73 7.23
CA ARG A 129 4.38 2.71 7.94
C ARG A 129 3.69 3.65 6.97
N ARG A 130 4.40 4.16 5.95
CA ARG A 130 3.83 5.02 4.92
C ARG A 130 2.74 4.32 4.11
N VAL A 131 2.95 3.06 3.74
CA VAL A 131 1.92 2.25 3.05
C VAL A 131 0.68 2.08 3.93
N ARG A 132 0.86 1.84 5.23
CA ARG A 132 -0.24 1.75 6.20
C ARG A 132 -1.04 3.06 6.29
N GLU A 133 -0.36 4.20 6.44
CA GLU A 133 -0.97 5.54 6.41
C GLU A 133 -1.78 5.78 5.12
N ASN A 134 -1.24 5.37 3.97
CA ASN A 134 -1.92 5.47 2.68
C ASN A 134 -3.19 4.62 2.62
N VAL A 135 -3.15 3.39 3.16
CA VAL A 135 -4.32 2.50 3.21
C VAL A 135 -5.42 3.11 4.06
N ILE A 136 -5.08 3.62 5.25
CA ILE A 136 -6.03 4.28 6.15
C ILE A 136 -6.67 5.49 5.46
N PHE A 137 -5.85 6.38 4.91
CA PHE A 137 -6.31 7.59 4.22
C PHE A 137 -7.23 7.28 3.03
N ASN A 138 -6.83 6.35 2.15
CA ASN A 138 -7.62 5.98 0.98
C ASN A 138 -8.95 5.31 1.37
N THR A 139 -8.98 4.56 2.46
CA THR A 139 -10.20 3.93 2.97
C THR A 139 -11.15 4.98 3.51
N ALA A 140 -10.67 5.90 4.35
CA ALA A 140 -11.46 7.00 4.87
C ALA A 140 -12.01 7.90 3.75
N SER A 141 -11.18 8.23 2.76
CA SER A 141 -11.59 8.98 1.56
C SER A 141 -12.72 8.30 0.79
N SER A 142 -12.58 6.98 0.54
CA SER A 142 -13.60 6.22 -0.20
C SER A 142 -14.90 6.10 0.59
N TYR A 143 -14.80 6.02 1.93
CA TYR A 143 -15.96 5.97 2.81
C TYR A 143 -16.72 7.30 2.82
N LEU A 144 -16.02 8.42 2.99
CA LEU A 144 -16.62 9.77 2.96
C LEU A 144 -17.24 10.08 1.60
N GLN A 145 -16.63 9.65 0.50
CA GLN A 145 -17.21 9.79 -0.84
C GLN A 145 -18.51 8.99 -0.99
N TYR A 146 -18.58 7.80 -0.39
CA TYR A 146 -19.80 7.00 -0.37
C TYR A 146 -20.91 7.71 0.43
N LEU A 147 -20.59 8.25 1.61
CA LEU A 147 -21.55 9.00 2.44
C LEU A 147 -22.05 10.25 1.71
N LEU A 148 -21.18 11.02 1.08
CA LEU A 148 -21.58 12.16 0.25
C LEU A 148 -22.60 11.77 -0.81
N ASN A 149 -22.41 10.61 -1.48
CA ASN A 149 -23.36 10.16 -2.51
C ASN A 149 -24.70 9.68 -1.93
N ILE A 150 -24.76 9.24 -0.66
CA ILE A 150 -26.03 8.97 0.04
C ILE A 150 -26.81 10.28 0.18
N GLU A 151 -26.17 11.32 0.72
CA GLU A 151 -26.82 12.63 0.93
C GLU A 151 -27.32 13.24 -0.40
N LEU A 152 -26.48 13.17 -1.45
CA LEU A 152 -26.88 13.67 -2.76
C LEU A 152 -28.05 12.90 -3.38
N LEU A 153 -28.13 11.58 -3.12
CA LEU A 153 -29.30 10.79 -3.53
C LEU A 153 -30.54 11.18 -2.72
N GLU A 154 -30.43 11.42 -1.43
CA GLU A 154 -31.55 11.87 -0.59
C GLU A 154 -32.12 13.20 -1.09
N ILE A 155 -31.27 14.18 -1.41
CA ILE A 155 -31.69 15.44 -2.01
C ILE A 155 -32.42 15.20 -3.35
N ALA A 156 -31.92 14.31 -4.21
CA ALA A 156 -32.55 14.01 -5.49
C ALA A 156 -33.94 13.35 -5.33
N VAL A 157 -34.08 12.43 -4.36
CA VAL A 157 -35.34 11.76 -4.04
C VAL A 157 -36.36 12.76 -3.48
N GLU A 158 -35.95 13.63 -2.56
CA GLU A 158 -36.83 14.69 -2.02
C GLU A 158 -37.28 15.68 -3.10
N ASN A 159 -36.39 16.02 -4.04
CA ASN A 159 -36.75 16.84 -5.20
C ASN A 159 -37.79 16.15 -6.09
N LEU A 160 -37.64 14.84 -6.37
CA LEU A 160 -38.60 14.06 -7.15
C LEU A 160 -39.97 14.00 -6.44
N GLU A 161 -40.01 13.79 -5.13
CA GLU A 161 -41.24 13.79 -4.35
C GLU A 161 -41.95 15.17 -4.44
N THR A 162 -41.16 16.22 -4.33
CA THR A 162 -41.67 17.61 -4.46
C THR A 162 -42.21 17.86 -5.85
N ALA A 163 -41.51 17.45 -6.93
CA ALA A 163 -41.95 17.59 -8.30
C ALA A 163 -43.25 16.80 -8.56
N ASN A 164 -43.40 15.59 -8.00
CA ASN A 164 -44.62 14.79 -8.11
C ASN A 164 -45.82 15.44 -7.38
N ARG A 165 -45.61 15.96 -6.17
CA ARG A 165 -46.65 16.72 -5.44
C ARG A 165 -47.11 17.96 -6.25
N GLN A 166 -46.19 18.69 -6.87
CA GLN A 166 -46.54 19.82 -7.75
C GLN A 166 -47.27 19.37 -9.00
N LEU A 167 -46.92 18.23 -9.61
CA LEU A 167 -47.59 17.66 -10.76
C LEU A 167 -49.08 17.36 -10.43
N GLU A 168 -49.34 16.72 -9.30
CA GLU A 168 -50.71 16.43 -8.84
C GLU A 168 -51.52 17.71 -8.68
N GLN A 169 -50.92 18.75 -8.06
CA GLN A 169 -51.58 20.04 -7.86
C GLN A 169 -51.86 20.75 -9.21
N VAL A 170 -50.90 20.81 -10.14
CA VAL A 170 -51.05 21.44 -11.44
C VAL A 170 -52.07 20.68 -12.28
N SER A 171 -52.06 19.36 -12.29
CA SER A 171 -53.03 18.52 -13.00
C SER A 171 -54.46 18.79 -12.55
N ALA A 172 -54.71 18.84 -11.24
CA ALA A 172 -56.03 19.19 -10.71
C ALA A 172 -56.47 20.62 -11.08
N GLN A 173 -55.55 21.59 -11.11
CA GLN A 173 -55.84 22.98 -11.53
C GLN A 173 -56.14 23.09 -13.02
N VAL A 174 -55.49 22.32 -13.89
CA VAL A 174 -55.73 22.28 -15.33
C VAL A 174 -57.08 21.58 -15.59
N GLU A 175 -57.42 20.52 -14.90
CA GLU A 175 -58.70 19.79 -15.05
C GLU A 175 -59.92 20.68 -14.77
N VAL A 176 -59.84 21.55 -13.76
CA VAL A 176 -60.90 22.53 -13.44
C VAL A 176 -60.81 23.81 -14.27
N GLY A 177 -59.85 23.90 -15.21
CA GLY A 177 -59.67 25.02 -16.11
C GLY A 177 -59.08 26.31 -15.49
N SER A 178 -58.47 26.21 -14.29
CA SER A 178 -57.86 27.34 -13.60
C SER A 178 -56.39 27.60 -14.06
N ARG A 179 -55.78 26.67 -14.77
CA ARG A 179 -54.41 26.79 -15.35
C ARG A 179 -54.38 26.32 -16.81
N PRO A 180 -53.46 26.83 -17.63
CA PRO A 180 -53.29 26.38 -19.01
C PRO A 180 -52.64 25.00 -19.08
N SER A 181 -52.96 24.20 -20.11
CA SER A 181 -52.39 22.86 -20.32
C SER A 181 -50.87 22.82 -20.50
N VAL A 182 -50.27 23.97 -20.90
CA VAL A 182 -48.80 24.08 -21.02
C VAL A 182 -48.11 23.96 -19.67
N ASP A 183 -48.77 24.38 -18.57
CA ASP A 183 -48.21 24.21 -17.21
C ASP A 183 -48.13 22.74 -16.84
N LEU A 184 -49.12 21.92 -17.22
CA LEU A 184 -49.07 20.47 -17.01
C LEU A 184 -47.91 19.83 -17.74
N LEU A 185 -47.73 20.14 -19.05
CA LEU A 185 -46.62 19.60 -19.83
C LEU A 185 -45.23 20.04 -19.29
N THR A 186 -45.17 21.28 -18.79
CA THR A 186 -43.93 21.78 -18.15
C THR A 186 -43.63 21.01 -16.87
N GLN A 187 -44.64 20.71 -16.05
CA GLN A 187 -44.44 19.97 -14.81
C GLN A 187 -44.17 18.48 -15.06
N GLU A 188 -44.80 17.86 -16.08
CA GLU A 188 -44.48 16.51 -16.52
C GLU A 188 -42.98 16.39 -16.93
N ALA A 189 -42.49 17.40 -17.66
CA ALA A 189 -41.07 17.47 -18.02
C ALA A 189 -40.16 17.63 -16.78
N ALA A 190 -40.56 18.44 -15.78
CA ALA A 190 -39.81 18.61 -14.53
C ALA A 190 -39.75 17.33 -13.71
N VAL A 191 -40.83 16.54 -13.66
CA VAL A 191 -40.83 15.21 -13.00
C VAL A 191 -39.89 14.25 -13.74
N ALA A 192 -39.94 14.19 -15.07
CA ALA A 192 -39.04 13.31 -15.84
C ALA A 192 -37.58 13.70 -15.65
N ASP A 193 -37.25 15.00 -15.55
CA ASP A 193 -35.89 15.45 -15.23
C ASP A 193 -35.47 15.07 -13.81
N ALA A 194 -36.38 15.16 -12.82
CA ALA A 194 -36.11 14.76 -11.46
C ALA A 194 -35.91 13.21 -11.34
N GLU A 195 -36.73 12.41 -12.06
CA GLU A 195 -36.52 10.95 -12.17
C GLU A 195 -35.16 10.61 -12.73
N LEU A 196 -34.73 11.31 -13.80
CA LEU A 196 -33.40 11.13 -14.38
C LEU A 196 -32.29 11.48 -13.38
N GLN A 197 -32.46 12.50 -12.55
CA GLN A 197 -31.51 12.87 -11.50
C GLN A 197 -31.40 11.77 -10.44
N VAL A 198 -32.50 11.19 -9.98
CA VAL A 198 -32.50 10.05 -9.04
C VAL A 198 -31.73 8.88 -9.63
N VAL A 199 -32.02 8.47 -10.87
CA VAL A 199 -31.30 7.36 -11.54
C VAL A 199 -29.80 7.63 -11.65
N ASN A 200 -29.41 8.86 -11.93
CA ASN A 200 -28.00 9.26 -12.01
C ASN A 200 -27.33 9.17 -10.64
N GLN A 201 -27.98 9.64 -9.57
CA GLN A 201 -27.43 9.59 -8.21
C GLN A 201 -27.39 8.15 -7.64
N GLU A 202 -28.41 7.33 -7.94
CA GLU A 202 -28.37 5.89 -7.62
C GLU A 202 -27.18 5.20 -8.27
N ASN A 203 -26.92 5.50 -9.55
CA ASN A 203 -25.76 4.95 -10.24
C ASN A 203 -24.44 5.43 -9.62
N GLN A 204 -24.34 6.72 -9.26
CA GLN A 204 -23.15 7.27 -8.61
C GLN A 204 -22.92 6.67 -7.22
N LEU A 205 -23.98 6.48 -6.44
CA LEU A 205 -23.92 5.78 -5.14
C LEU A 205 -23.45 4.33 -5.31
N ASN A 206 -24.00 3.60 -6.28
CA ASN A 206 -23.56 2.23 -6.55
C ASN A 206 -22.08 2.16 -6.97
N MET A 207 -21.61 3.11 -7.77
CA MET A 207 -20.20 3.19 -8.16
C MET A 207 -19.29 3.46 -6.96
N SER A 208 -19.63 4.40 -6.08
CA SER A 208 -18.86 4.68 -4.86
C SER A 208 -18.90 3.52 -3.87
N ARG A 209 -20.04 2.82 -3.74
CA ARG A 209 -20.16 1.58 -2.95
C ARG A 209 -19.20 0.50 -3.45
N LEU A 210 -19.17 0.25 -4.77
CA LEU A 210 -18.24 -0.73 -5.36
C LEU A 210 -16.78 -0.31 -5.20
N GLN A 211 -16.49 0.99 -5.27
CA GLN A 211 -15.14 1.51 -5.03
C GLN A 211 -14.70 1.29 -3.57
N LEU A 212 -15.60 1.51 -2.60
CA LEU A 212 -15.33 1.26 -1.19
C LEU A 212 -15.12 -0.24 -0.94
N ILE A 213 -15.98 -1.13 -1.44
CA ILE A 213 -15.83 -2.59 -1.36
C ILE A 213 -14.48 -3.04 -1.94
N ARG A 214 -14.08 -2.48 -3.08
CA ARG A 214 -12.78 -2.74 -3.68
C ARG A 214 -11.62 -2.24 -2.80
N GLN A 215 -11.76 -1.07 -2.17
CA GLN A 215 -10.74 -0.54 -1.25
C GLN A 215 -10.58 -1.42 -0.01
N LEU A 216 -11.69 -1.97 0.51
CA LEU A 216 -11.71 -2.91 1.62
C LEU A 216 -11.20 -4.31 1.23
N GLN A 217 -11.15 -4.61 -0.07
CA GLN A 217 -10.78 -5.92 -0.62
C GLN A 217 -11.61 -7.08 -0.02
N ILE A 218 -12.92 -6.85 0.12
CA ILE A 218 -13.91 -7.83 0.53
C ILE A 218 -14.70 -8.35 -0.68
N ASP A 219 -15.52 -9.37 -0.47
CA ASP A 219 -16.31 -9.99 -1.55
C ASP A 219 -17.27 -8.96 -2.19
N PRO A 220 -17.16 -8.66 -3.50
CA PRO A 220 -18.06 -7.70 -4.15
C PRO A 220 -19.52 -8.14 -4.24
N LEU A 221 -19.80 -9.42 -4.01
CA LEU A 221 -21.16 -10.01 -4.00
C LEU A 221 -21.76 -10.10 -2.60
N GLY A 222 -21.00 -9.71 -1.56
CA GLY A 222 -21.48 -9.66 -0.18
C GLY A 222 -22.52 -8.56 0.04
N ASP A 223 -23.38 -8.78 1.01
CA ASP A 223 -24.37 -7.78 1.46
C ASP A 223 -23.80 -6.99 2.64
N TYR A 224 -23.46 -5.73 2.38
CA TYR A 224 -22.82 -4.83 3.36
C TYR A 224 -23.65 -3.56 3.51
N GLU A 225 -23.85 -3.14 4.74
CA GLU A 225 -24.47 -1.87 5.11
C GLU A 225 -23.40 -0.99 5.76
N PHE A 226 -23.08 0.13 5.10
CA PHE A 226 -22.13 1.11 5.64
C PHE A 226 -22.89 2.15 6.46
N VAL A 227 -22.50 2.29 7.72
CA VAL A 227 -23.18 3.16 8.68
C VAL A 227 -22.81 4.62 8.44
N THR A 228 -23.81 5.49 8.37
CA THR A 228 -23.59 6.95 8.41
C THR A 228 -23.34 7.37 9.85
N PRO A 229 -22.15 7.89 10.19
CA PRO A 229 -21.92 8.44 11.53
C PRO A 229 -22.79 9.66 11.77
N ASP A 230 -23.21 9.87 13.00
CA ASP A 230 -23.88 11.13 13.41
C ASP A 230 -22.83 12.25 13.44
N PHE A 231 -22.61 12.90 12.31
CA PHE A 231 -21.79 14.11 12.27
C PHE A 231 -22.62 15.30 12.76
N GLU A 232 -22.26 15.86 13.91
CA GLU A 232 -22.77 17.17 14.32
C GLU A 232 -22.00 18.27 13.54
N PHE A 233 -22.46 18.55 12.31
CA PHE A 233 -21.85 19.58 11.44
C PHE A 233 -21.89 20.99 12.04
N ASP A 234 -22.82 21.24 12.98
CA ASP A 234 -23.11 22.56 13.52
C ASP A 234 -22.03 23.08 14.51
N ASN A 235 -21.09 22.20 14.95
CA ASN A 235 -20.09 22.51 15.97
C ASN A 235 -18.65 22.48 15.46
N THR A 236 -18.39 22.27 14.17
CA THR A 236 -17.03 22.22 13.63
C THR A 236 -16.47 23.63 13.50
N ILE A 237 -15.85 24.14 14.57
CA ILE A 237 -15.10 25.39 14.54
C ILE A 237 -13.80 25.12 13.77
N PRO A 238 -13.55 25.80 12.65
CA PRO A 238 -12.30 25.62 11.90
C PRO A 238 -11.08 25.86 12.79
N GLN A 239 -10.15 24.92 12.82
CA GLN A 239 -8.93 25.08 13.60
C GLN A 239 -7.99 26.03 12.86
N GLU A 240 -7.44 27.03 13.59
CA GLU A 240 -6.40 27.88 13.02
C GLU A 240 -5.06 27.13 13.01
N TYR A 241 -4.54 26.93 11.81
CA TYR A 241 -3.22 26.33 11.59
C TYR A 241 -2.21 27.41 11.15
N ASP A 242 -0.98 27.28 11.63
CA ASP A 242 0.15 28.04 11.09
C ASP A 242 0.90 27.18 10.06
N LEU A 243 1.00 27.66 8.83
CA LEU A 243 1.63 26.95 7.71
C LEU A 243 3.07 26.49 8.01
N TYR A 244 3.87 27.34 8.69
CA TYR A 244 5.26 26.97 9.01
C TYR A 244 5.30 25.84 10.04
N THR A 245 4.40 25.84 10.99
CA THR A 245 4.27 24.76 11.98
C THR A 245 3.88 23.44 11.31
N LEU A 246 2.94 23.46 10.36
CA LEU A 246 2.54 22.28 9.60
C LEU A 246 3.71 21.73 8.75
N ILE A 247 4.43 22.60 8.02
CA ILE A 247 5.58 22.18 7.21
C ILE A 247 6.67 21.55 8.10
N ASN A 248 7.00 22.16 9.23
CA ASN A 248 8.00 21.61 10.14
C ASN A 248 7.57 20.26 10.71
N ALA A 249 6.30 20.13 11.11
CA ALA A 249 5.75 18.86 11.57
C ALA A 249 5.82 17.76 10.50
N ALA A 250 5.50 18.09 9.25
CA ALA A 250 5.61 17.16 8.13
C ALA A 250 7.05 16.70 7.88
N LEU A 251 8.01 17.66 7.86
CA LEU A 251 9.42 17.36 7.64
C LEU A 251 10.03 16.53 8.78
N GLU A 252 9.46 16.56 9.98
CA GLU A 252 9.92 15.80 11.13
C GLU A 252 9.23 14.43 11.28
N ASN A 253 7.94 14.34 10.95
CA ASN A 253 7.12 13.17 11.29
C ASN A 253 6.88 12.20 10.11
N ARG A 254 6.92 12.66 8.87
CA ARG A 254 6.57 11.84 7.71
C ARG A 254 7.46 10.62 7.54
N SER A 255 6.82 9.46 7.43
CA SER A 255 7.49 8.16 7.32
C SER A 255 8.29 8.01 6.02
N ASP A 256 7.83 8.61 4.91
CA ASP A 256 8.56 8.58 3.62
C ASP A 256 9.90 9.35 3.70
N LEU A 257 9.95 10.50 4.36
CA LEU A 257 11.20 11.23 4.59
C LEU A 257 12.18 10.45 5.49
N ARG A 258 11.67 9.84 6.56
CA ARG A 258 12.47 8.99 7.43
C ARG A 258 13.03 7.78 6.68
N SER A 259 12.22 7.16 5.81
CA SER A 259 12.66 6.06 4.94
C SER A 259 13.83 6.49 4.06
N GLU A 260 13.73 7.66 3.40
CA GLU A 260 14.81 8.20 2.56
C GLU A 260 16.08 8.50 3.38
N GLU A 261 15.96 9.06 4.59
CA GLU A 261 17.10 9.32 5.47
C GLU A 261 17.81 8.02 5.87
N ARG A 262 17.06 6.95 6.17
CA ARG A 262 17.65 5.63 6.43
C ARG A 262 18.29 5.03 5.20
N SER A 263 17.67 5.16 4.03
CA SER A 263 18.23 4.72 2.75
C SER A 263 19.56 5.41 2.41
N ILE A 264 19.69 6.70 2.73
CA ILE A 264 20.97 7.44 2.58
C ILE A 264 22.05 6.85 3.49
N GLU A 265 21.75 6.56 4.76
CA GLU A 265 22.70 5.91 5.66
C GLU A 265 23.10 4.51 5.16
N ALA A 266 22.14 3.74 4.63
CA ALA A 266 22.43 2.46 3.98
C ALA A 266 23.41 2.64 2.80
N SER A 267 23.12 3.56 1.89
CA SER A 267 23.98 3.88 0.75
C SER A 267 25.38 4.37 1.16
N ARG A 268 25.46 5.13 2.25
CA ARG A 268 26.74 5.59 2.84
C ARG A 268 27.59 4.41 3.34
N TYR A 269 26.99 3.46 4.05
CA TYR A 269 27.69 2.27 4.52
C TYR A 269 28.02 1.33 3.37
N GLN A 270 27.16 1.21 2.35
CA GLN A 270 27.46 0.47 1.13
C GLN A 270 28.68 1.05 0.38
N LEU A 271 28.79 2.37 0.31
CA LEU A 271 29.98 3.03 -0.23
C LEU A 271 31.24 2.68 0.58
N ARG A 272 31.15 2.63 1.92
CA ARG A 272 32.28 2.23 2.79
C ARG A 272 32.66 0.77 2.58
N ALA A 273 31.66 -0.12 2.45
CA ALA A 273 31.87 -1.54 2.14
C ALA A 273 32.56 -1.72 0.78
N THR A 274 32.13 -0.95 -0.22
CA THR A 274 32.73 -0.96 -1.56
C THR A 274 34.17 -0.46 -1.53
N ARG A 275 34.47 0.60 -0.78
CA ARG A 275 35.86 1.11 -0.58
C ARG A 275 36.73 0.09 0.13
N ALA A 276 36.18 -0.75 1.00
CA ALA A 276 36.90 -1.82 1.69
C ALA A 276 37.53 -2.83 0.71
N ASN A 277 36.98 -3.00 -0.49
CA ASN A 277 37.55 -3.88 -1.51
C ASN A 277 38.91 -3.40 -2.06
N LEU A 278 39.36 -2.19 -1.71
CA LEU A 278 40.69 -1.68 -2.03
C LEU A 278 41.76 -2.18 -1.02
N TYR A 279 41.36 -2.75 0.11
CA TYR A 279 42.25 -3.24 1.14
C TYR A 279 42.52 -4.75 0.98
N PRO A 280 43.60 -5.27 1.63
CA PRO A 280 43.85 -6.70 1.67
C PRO A 280 42.72 -7.49 2.33
N THR A 281 42.56 -8.76 1.92
CA THR A 281 41.65 -9.72 2.56
C THR A 281 42.42 -10.84 3.18
N LEU A 282 42.08 -11.24 4.39
CA LEU A 282 42.63 -12.37 5.12
C LEU A 282 41.54 -13.41 5.34
N ASN A 283 41.72 -14.58 4.74
CA ASN A 283 40.84 -15.75 4.91
C ASN A 283 41.54 -16.89 5.64
N LEU A 284 40.83 -17.55 6.54
CA LEU A 284 41.24 -18.80 7.15
C LEU A 284 40.44 -19.93 6.47
N ASN A 285 41.16 -20.92 5.97
CA ASN A 285 40.58 -22.07 5.26
C ASN A 285 40.98 -23.37 5.96
N GLY A 286 40.08 -24.29 6.07
CA GLY A 286 40.33 -25.65 6.56
C GLY A 286 39.71 -26.68 5.63
N SER A 287 40.38 -27.82 5.43
CA SER A 287 39.78 -28.91 4.68
C SER A 287 40.19 -30.27 5.25
N PHE A 288 39.29 -31.21 5.10
CA PHE A 288 39.48 -32.62 5.36
C PHE A 288 39.03 -33.38 4.10
N ASN A 289 39.94 -34.12 3.48
CA ASN A 289 39.66 -34.82 2.23
C ASN A 289 40.16 -36.25 2.32
N THR A 290 39.53 -37.17 1.61
CA THR A 290 39.97 -38.50 1.35
C THR A 290 39.63 -38.93 -0.05
N SER A 291 40.35 -39.89 -0.62
CA SER A 291 40.15 -40.35 -1.96
C SER A 291 40.46 -41.84 -2.14
N TYR A 292 39.85 -42.40 -3.16
CA TYR A 292 40.15 -43.75 -3.68
C TYR A 292 40.48 -43.65 -5.17
N SER A 293 41.46 -44.48 -5.58
CA SER A 293 41.84 -44.67 -6.98
C SER A 293 41.96 -46.17 -7.31
N SER A 294 41.33 -46.56 -8.42
CA SER A 294 41.36 -47.98 -8.85
C SER A 294 42.73 -48.51 -9.32
N VAL A 295 43.67 -47.60 -9.61
CA VAL A 295 45.05 -48.00 -9.99
C VAL A 295 45.98 -48.16 -8.80
N ASN A 296 45.57 -47.71 -7.62
CA ASN A 296 46.36 -47.94 -6.41
C ASN A 296 46.12 -49.36 -5.89
N PRO A 297 47.20 -50.13 -5.59
CA PRO A 297 47.08 -51.54 -5.23
C PRO A 297 46.41 -51.81 -3.88
N PHE A 298 46.25 -50.79 -3.03
CA PHE A 298 45.60 -50.95 -1.73
C PHE A 298 44.08 -51.03 -1.88
N SER A 299 43.45 -51.71 -0.90
CA SER A 299 42.00 -51.84 -0.87
C SER A 299 41.29 -50.49 -0.79
N TYR A 300 40.01 -50.42 -1.17
CA TYR A 300 39.18 -49.23 -0.96
C TYR A 300 39.20 -48.75 0.47
N THR A 301 39.11 -49.68 1.45
CA THR A 301 39.08 -49.36 2.88
C THR A 301 40.39 -48.73 3.34
N ASP A 302 41.53 -49.32 2.91
CA ASP A 302 42.84 -48.84 3.32
C ASP A 302 43.15 -47.47 2.72
N GLN A 303 42.83 -47.28 1.44
CA GLN A 303 43.00 -45.98 0.78
C GLN A 303 42.10 -44.90 1.44
N PHE A 304 40.82 -45.21 1.62
CA PHE A 304 39.81 -44.20 1.97
C PHE A 304 39.83 -43.81 3.43
N PHE A 305 40.09 -44.77 4.35
CA PHE A 305 40.03 -44.55 5.79
C PHE A 305 41.39 -44.43 6.48
N ASP A 306 42.48 -44.76 5.79
CA ASP A 306 43.79 -44.70 6.39
C ASP A 306 44.82 -43.93 5.58
N GLN A 307 45.12 -44.32 4.32
CA GLN A 307 46.25 -43.79 3.57
C GLN A 307 46.03 -42.41 2.96
N ASN A 308 44.85 -42.15 2.43
CA ASN A 308 44.56 -40.94 1.64
C ASN A 308 43.87 -39.84 2.45
N ILE A 309 43.83 -39.93 3.76
CA ILE A 309 43.30 -38.85 4.61
C ILE A 309 44.26 -37.66 4.58
N SER A 310 43.73 -36.54 4.10
CA SER A 310 44.43 -35.25 4.04
C SER A 310 43.69 -34.21 4.89
N ARG A 311 44.45 -33.50 5.71
CA ARG A 311 43.95 -32.39 6.56
C ARG A 311 44.78 -31.16 6.26
N PHE A 312 44.10 -30.05 6.04
CA PHE A 312 44.74 -28.79 5.73
C PHE A 312 44.11 -27.69 6.59
N ILE A 313 44.94 -26.83 7.15
CA ILE A 313 44.56 -25.55 7.76
C ILE A 313 45.57 -24.52 7.25
N GLY A 314 45.04 -23.41 6.71
CA GLY A 314 45.88 -22.37 6.16
C GLY A 314 45.20 -20.99 6.18
N ALA A 315 46.01 -19.96 6.30
CA ALA A 315 45.57 -18.59 6.19
C ALA A 315 46.08 -18.00 4.86
N THR A 316 45.21 -17.32 4.12
CA THR A 316 45.54 -16.69 2.85
C THR A 316 45.36 -15.19 2.95
N LEU A 317 46.39 -14.39 2.79
CA LEU A 317 46.35 -12.94 2.64
C LEU A 317 46.41 -12.60 1.15
N SER A 318 45.33 -11.99 0.67
CA SER A 318 45.22 -11.51 -0.72
C SER A 318 45.31 -10.00 -0.76
N ILE A 319 46.28 -9.44 -1.48
CA ILE A 319 46.53 -8.01 -1.60
C ILE A 319 46.24 -7.60 -3.07
N PRO A 320 45.20 -6.79 -3.33
CA PRO A 320 44.91 -6.34 -4.69
C PRO A 320 45.94 -5.30 -5.13
N ILE A 321 46.73 -5.58 -6.16
CA ILE A 321 47.77 -4.66 -6.69
C ILE A 321 47.23 -3.93 -7.91
N PHE A 322 46.67 -4.64 -8.88
CA PHE A 322 46.10 -4.06 -10.09
C PHE A 322 45.01 -4.96 -10.64
N ASP A 323 43.87 -4.39 -10.98
CA ASP A 323 42.66 -5.09 -11.44
C ASP A 323 41.97 -4.37 -12.62
N ASN A 324 42.76 -3.77 -13.50
CA ASN A 324 42.24 -2.98 -14.62
C ASN A 324 41.31 -1.82 -14.20
N PHE A 325 41.57 -1.20 -13.03
CA PHE A 325 40.76 -0.14 -12.42
C PHE A 325 39.34 -0.54 -12.02
N ASN A 326 38.93 -1.80 -12.08
CA ASN A 326 37.57 -2.25 -11.78
C ASN A 326 37.11 -1.81 -10.38
N ARG A 327 37.92 -2.01 -9.36
CA ARG A 327 37.57 -1.62 -7.96
C ARG A 327 37.40 -0.11 -7.82
N ARG A 328 38.25 0.68 -8.47
CA ARG A 328 38.16 2.14 -8.42
C ARG A 328 36.91 2.63 -9.14
N THR A 329 36.56 2.02 -10.28
CA THR A 329 35.35 2.33 -11.04
C THR A 329 34.10 1.99 -10.22
N THR A 330 34.09 0.83 -9.55
CA THR A 330 32.97 0.42 -8.67
C THR A 330 32.80 1.40 -7.49
N VAL A 331 33.92 1.82 -6.85
CA VAL A 331 33.85 2.86 -5.80
C VAL A 331 33.28 4.16 -6.34
N ARG A 332 33.74 4.58 -7.53
CA ARG A 332 33.26 5.82 -8.15
C ARG A 332 31.78 5.76 -8.51
N SER A 333 31.31 4.62 -9.02
CA SER A 333 29.91 4.38 -9.28
C SER A 333 29.08 4.50 -8.00
N GLN A 334 29.54 3.88 -6.91
CA GLN A 334 28.84 3.93 -5.63
C GLN A 334 28.85 5.34 -5.00
N GLU A 335 29.90 6.14 -5.24
CA GLU A 335 29.91 7.55 -4.85
C GLU A 335 28.84 8.37 -5.59
N ILE A 336 28.62 8.09 -6.87
CA ILE A 336 27.56 8.73 -7.65
C ILE A 336 26.18 8.32 -7.14
N ASN A 337 25.97 7.01 -6.84
CA ASN A 337 24.72 6.53 -6.26
C ASN A 337 24.40 7.21 -4.92
N TYR A 338 25.41 7.35 -4.04
CA TYR A 338 25.23 8.06 -2.78
C TYR A 338 24.86 9.54 -2.97
N ARG A 339 25.46 10.23 -3.96
CA ARG A 339 25.08 11.61 -4.29
C ARG A 339 23.66 11.70 -4.84
N ASN A 340 23.25 10.74 -5.69
CA ASN A 340 21.89 10.68 -6.19
C ASN A 340 20.87 10.49 -5.06
N ALA A 341 21.17 9.65 -4.07
CA ALA A 341 20.33 9.48 -2.90
C ALA A 341 20.15 10.78 -2.10
N LEU A 342 21.23 11.58 -1.94
CA LEU A 342 21.13 12.89 -1.29
C LEU A 342 20.23 13.87 -2.07
N LEU A 343 20.32 13.87 -3.40
CA LEU A 343 19.46 14.71 -4.26
C LEU A 343 18.00 14.23 -4.23
N SER A 344 17.77 12.92 -4.11
CA SER A 344 16.43 12.36 -3.94
C SER A 344 15.78 12.87 -2.66
N LEU A 345 16.48 12.84 -1.53
CA LEU A 345 15.96 13.38 -0.26
C LEU A 345 15.60 14.86 -0.37
N GLU A 346 16.48 15.67 -0.99
CA GLU A 346 16.23 17.10 -1.17
C GLU A 346 14.97 17.33 -2.01
N ASN A 347 14.82 16.57 -3.10
CA ASN A 347 13.61 16.63 -3.93
C ASN A 347 12.36 16.22 -3.15
N THR A 348 12.42 15.14 -2.35
CA THR A 348 11.30 14.69 -1.52
C THR A 348 10.92 15.75 -0.48
N ARG A 349 11.89 16.43 0.13
CA ARG A 349 11.62 17.56 1.05
C ARG A 349 10.88 18.72 0.38
N LEU A 350 11.28 19.07 -0.84
CA LEU A 350 10.58 20.10 -1.63
C LEU A 350 9.16 19.67 -1.97
N GLN A 351 8.97 18.41 -2.38
CA GLN A 351 7.65 17.84 -2.66
C GLN A 351 6.75 17.86 -1.43
N VAL A 352 7.25 17.41 -0.28
CA VAL A 352 6.51 17.44 0.99
C VAL A 352 6.10 18.87 1.35
N THR A 353 7.01 19.84 1.21
CA THR A 353 6.71 21.25 1.47
C THR A 353 5.60 21.77 0.54
N GLN A 354 5.63 21.38 -0.74
CA GLN A 354 4.60 21.75 -1.71
C GLN A 354 3.26 21.11 -1.39
N GLU A 355 3.23 19.80 -1.06
CA GLU A 355 2.00 19.07 -0.71
C GLU A 355 1.32 19.68 0.52
N VAL A 356 2.07 19.98 1.58
CA VAL A 356 1.54 20.62 2.79
C VAL A 356 1.02 22.04 2.51
N ASN A 357 1.76 22.82 1.70
CA ASN A 357 1.33 24.16 1.32
C ASN A 357 0.02 24.13 0.51
N GLN A 358 -0.09 23.20 -0.42
CA GLN A 358 -1.32 23.03 -1.19
C GLN A 358 -2.47 22.61 -0.29
N ALA A 359 -2.29 21.58 0.55
CA ALA A 359 -3.33 21.12 1.46
C ALA A 359 -3.79 22.22 2.43
N TYR A 360 -2.87 23.06 2.91
CA TYR A 360 -3.21 24.22 3.73
C TYR A 360 -4.04 25.26 2.98
N ASN A 361 -3.66 25.60 1.75
CA ASN A 361 -4.41 26.53 0.92
C ASN A 361 -5.81 26.00 0.57
N ASP A 362 -5.92 24.71 0.27
CA ASP A 362 -7.19 24.03 0.02
C ASP A 362 -8.07 24.05 1.28
N TYR A 363 -7.50 23.82 2.46
CA TYR A 363 -8.21 23.92 3.74
C TYR A 363 -8.78 25.32 3.96
N ILE A 364 -7.98 26.37 3.78
CA ILE A 364 -8.45 27.77 3.92
C ILE A 364 -9.54 28.10 2.92
N SER A 365 -9.41 27.61 1.68
CA SER A 365 -10.42 27.83 0.62
C SER A 365 -11.72 27.13 0.96
N LEU A 366 -11.67 25.90 1.50
CA LEU A 366 -12.86 25.13 1.87
C LEU A 366 -13.62 25.72 3.05
N ILE A 367 -12.93 26.35 4.02
CA ILE A 367 -13.62 27.13 5.07
C ILE A 367 -14.50 28.21 4.45
N GLN A 368 -13.97 28.97 3.49
CA GLN A 368 -14.73 30.02 2.80
C GLN A 368 -15.83 29.47 1.91
N GLU A 369 -15.60 28.30 1.29
CA GLU A 369 -16.59 27.63 0.45
C GLU A 369 -17.76 27.12 1.29
N VAL A 370 -17.52 26.49 2.45
CA VAL A 370 -18.57 26.07 3.39
C VAL A 370 -19.41 27.29 3.82
N GLU A 371 -18.79 28.37 4.30
CA GLU A 371 -19.50 29.57 4.71
C GLU A 371 -20.31 30.21 3.59
N SER A 372 -19.78 30.21 2.37
CA SER A 372 -20.45 30.82 1.21
C SER A 372 -21.59 29.95 0.69
N SER A 373 -21.40 28.62 0.64
CA SER A 373 -22.43 27.67 0.22
C SER A 373 -23.59 27.62 1.22
N GLU A 374 -23.34 27.70 2.53
CA GLU A 374 -24.35 27.79 3.58
C GLU A 374 -25.23 29.01 3.39
N ARG A 375 -24.63 30.20 3.20
CA ARG A 375 -25.38 31.43 2.92
C ARG A 375 -26.17 31.36 1.62
N SER A 376 -25.61 30.70 0.60
CA SER A 376 -26.28 30.51 -0.70
C SER A 376 -27.47 29.59 -0.58
N ALA A 377 -27.33 28.44 0.12
CA ALA A 377 -28.41 27.48 0.34
C ALA A 377 -29.55 28.11 1.13
N THR A 378 -29.27 28.79 2.26
CA THR A 378 -30.26 29.48 3.07
C THR A 378 -31.00 30.58 2.27
N ALA A 379 -30.29 31.31 1.40
CA ALA A 379 -30.91 32.33 0.58
C ALA A 379 -31.80 31.73 -0.51
N ALA A 380 -31.33 30.67 -1.16
CA ALA A 380 -32.08 29.97 -2.21
C ALA A 380 -33.33 29.27 -1.66
N GLU A 381 -33.26 28.67 -0.49
CA GLU A 381 -34.38 28.08 0.25
C GLU A 381 -35.49 29.11 0.49
N ARG A 382 -35.14 30.27 1.04
CA ARG A 382 -36.10 31.35 1.30
C ARG A 382 -36.76 31.89 0.02
N VAL A 383 -36.02 31.98 -1.10
CA VAL A 383 -36.57 32.34 -2.41
C VAL A 383 -37.54 31.28 -2.88
N TYR A 384 -37.18 30.00 -2.77
CA TYR A 384 -38.06 28.90 -3.16
C TYR A 384 -39.36 28.89 -2.35
N GLU A 385 -39.27 28.98 -1.02
CA GLU A 385 -40.45 29.07 -0.12
C GLU A 385 -41.36 30.29 -0.49
N THR A 386 -40.72 31.42 -0.77
CA THR A 386 -41.49 32.65 -1.17
C THR A 386 -42.18 32.45 -2.51
N GLU A 387 -41.51 31.91 -3.51
CA GLU A 387 -42.09 31.65 -4.82
C GLU A 387 -43.17 30.56 -4.76
N GLN A 388 -43.06 29.59 -3.88
CA GLN A 388 -44.08 28.58 -3.62
C GLN A 388 -45.36 29.24 -3.09
N GLN A 389 -45.26 30.09 -2.07
CA GLN A 389 -46.41 30.83 -1.53
C GLN A 389 -47.04 31.76 -2.57
N ARG A 390 -46.22 32.46 -3.37
CA ARG A 390 -46.70 33.31 -4.47
C ARG A 390 -47.41 32.51 -5.56
N TYR A 391 -46.93 31.32 -5.87
CA TYR A 391 -47.52 30.43 -6.84
C TYR A 391 -48.91 29.93 -6.38
N GLU A 392 -49.04 29.57 -5.11
CA GLU A 392 -50.32 29.14 -4.51
C GLU A 392 -51.41 30.21 -4.65
N ILE A 393 -51.09 31.51 -4.48
CA ILE A 393 -52.02 32.59 -4.62
C ILE A 393 -52.11 33.18 -6.05
N GLY A 394 -51.40 32.56 -7.02
CA GLY A 394 -51.41 32.97 -8.42
C GLY A 394 -50.60 34.24 -8.72
N ALA A 395 -49.68 34.65 -7.84
CA ALA A 395 -48.87 35.87 -7.97
C ALA A 395 -47.54 35.66 -8.71
N THR A 396 -47.22 34.44 -9.11
CA THR A 396 -46.02 34.08 -9.90
C THR A 396 -46.35 32.96 -10.88
N THR A 397 -45.44 32.67 -11.80
CA THR A 397 -45.58 31.61 -12.81
C THR A 397 -44.95 30.30 -12.35
N LEU A 398 -45.39 29.17 -12.96
CA LEU A 398 -44.74 27.84 -12.72
C LEU A 398 -43.27 27.88 -13.11
N ILE A 399 -42.89 28.63 -14.13
CA ILE A 399 -41.50 28.75 -14.59
C ILE A 399 -40.62 29.38 -13.51
N GLU A 400 -41.09 30.48 -12.86
CA GLU A 400 -40.36 31.14 -11.79
C GLU A 400 -40.22 30.24 -10.56
N LEU A 401 -41.28 29.50 -10.18
CA LEU A 401 -41.21 28.51 -9.10
C LEU A 401 -40.24 27.38 -9.43
N SER A 402 -40.28 26.82 -10.64
CA SER A 402 -39.37 25.76 -11.08
C SER A 402 -37.91 26.21 -11.10
N LEU A 403 -37.65 27.47 -11.53
CA LEU A 403 -36.31 28.06 -11.49
C LEU A 403 -35.82 28.23 -10.05
N ALA A 404 -36.66 28.68 -9.11
CA ALA A 404 -36.31 28.83 -7.72
C ALA A 404 -36.03 27.49 -7.08
N ASN A 405 -36.83 26.44 -7.38
CA ASN A 405 -36.56 25.07 -6.92
C ASN A 405 -35.21 24.53 -7.44
N THR A 406 -34.95 24.67 -8.74
CA THR A 406 -33.66 24.21 -9.32
C THR A 406 -32.48 24.91 -8.67
N ASN A 407 -32.57 26.22 -8.41
CA ASN A 407 -31.51 26.98 -7.73
C ASN A 407 -31.33 26.53 -6.26
N TYR A 408 -32.41 26.21 -5.57
CA TYR A 408 -32.35 25.70 -4.21
C TYR A 408 -31.68 24.33 -4.16
N ILE A 409 -32.09 23.35 -4.96
CA ILE A 409 -31.52 22.01 -5.03
C ILE A 409 -30.02 22.07 -5.39
N GLN A 410 -29.64 22.94 -6.33
CA GLN A 410 -28.23 23.11 -6.67
C GLN A 410 -27.42 23.72 -5.52
N ALA A 411 -27.95 24.71 -4.83
CA ALA A 411 -27.29 25.36 -3.70
C ALA A 411 -27.14 24.40 -2.52
N GLU A 412 -28.14 23.56 -2.24
CA GLU A 412 -28.11 22.54 -1.19
C GLU A 412 -27.09 21.43 -1.52
N SER A 413 -27.10 20.94 -2.76
CA SER A 413 -26.09 19.98 -3.21
C SER A 413 -24.67 20.52 -3.09
N ASN A 414 -24.45 21.80 -3.43
CA ASN A 414 -23.15 22.46 -3.28
C ASN A 414 -22.76 22.61 -1.79
N ARG A 415 -23.72 22.91 -0.90
CA ARG A 415 -23.51 23.00 0.53
C ARG A 415 -23.04 21.66 1.13
N ILE A 416 -23.74 20.58 0.83
CA ILE A 416 -23.40 19.24 1.30
C ILE A 416 -22.01 18.86 0.78
N GLN A 417 -21.75 19.09 -0.51
CA GLN A 417 -20.44 18.78 -1.09
C GLN A 417 -19.29 19.57 -0.42
N ALA A 418 -19.50 20.88 -0.14
CA ALA A 418 -18.50 21.70 0.54
C ALA A 418 -18.19 21.19 1.95
N ILE A 419 -19.22 20.78 2.71
CA ILE A 419 -19.08 20.22 4.07
C ILE A 419 -18.24 18.92 4.03
N TYR A 420 -18.61 17.96 3.19
CA TYR A 420 -17.86 16.70 3.09
C TYR A 420 -16.42 16.90 2.61
N ASN A 421 -16.19 17.81 1.66
CA ASN A 421 -14.85 18.18 1.22
C ASN A 421 -14.02 18.80 2.35
N PHE A 422 -14.63 19.63 3.20
CA PHE A 422 -13.96 20.25 4.35
C PHE A 422 -13.54 19.20 5.39
N ILE A 423 -14.43 18.26 5.76
CA ILE A 423 -14.12 17.16 6.67
C ILE A 423 -12.97 16.32 6.13
N PHE A 424 -13.03 15.98 4.85
CA PHE A 424 -11.96 15.24 4.19
C PHE A 424 -10.63 16.00 4.22
N GLN A 425 -10.65 17.31 3.96
CA GLN A 425 -9.43 18.15 3.93
C GLN A 425 -8.77 18.28 5.30
N GLU A 426 -9.53 18.29 6.37
CA GLU A 426 -8.99 18.30 7.74
C GLU A 426 -8.19 17.02 8.00
N LYS A 427 -8.72 15.85 7.67
CA LYS A 427 -8.03 14.56 7.78
C LYS A 427 -6.85 14.45 6.81
N LEU A 428 -6.94 15.06 5.64
CA LEU A 428 -5.84 15.15 4.67
C LEU A 428 -4.66 15.95 5.24
N LEU A 429 -4.90 17.01 6.01
CA LEU A 429 -3.82 17.73 6.70
C LEU A 429 -3.10 16.83 7.70
N ASP A 430 -3.83 16.06 8.53
CA ASP A 430 -3.23 15.12 9.48
C ASP A 430 -2.37 14.06 8.78
N TYR A 431 -2.84 13.56 7.63
CA TYR A 431 -2.07 12.64 6.79
C TYR A 431 -0.77 13.29 6.24
N TYR A 432 -0.85 14.53 5.75
CA TYR A 432 0.33 15.21 5.19
C TYR A 432 1.36 15.61 6.23
N ILE A 433 0.96 15.86 7.47
CA ILE A 433 1.90 16.12 8.57
C ILE A 433 2.40 14.85 9.29
N GLY A 434 1.98 13.65 8.83
CA GLY A 434 2.41 12.38 9.40
C GLY A 434 1.88 12.12 10.80
N ARG A 435 0.67 12.61 11.12
CA ARG A 435 -0.02 12.39 12.41
C ARG A 435 -1.19 11.43 12.32
N LEU A 436 -1.42 10.83 11.14
CA LEU A 436 -2.49 9.88 10.97
C LEU A 436 -2.22 8.63 11.84
N SER A 437 -3.07 8.38 12.83
CA SER A 437 -3.01 7.20 13.69
C SER A 437 -4.06 6.16 13.28
N ASP A 438 -3.93 4.93 13.78
CA ASP A 438 -4.92 3.85 13.54
C ASP A 438 -6.28 4.16 14.19
N ASP A 439 -6.30 5.00 15.24
CA ASP A 439 -7.51 5.47 15.94
C ASP A 439 -8.01 6.78 15.29
N ILE A 440 -8.46 6.70 14.05
CA ILE A 440 -9.14 7.85 13.44
C ILE A 440 -10.57 7.86 13.97
N THR A 441 -10.85 8.77 14.88
CA THR A 441 -12.22 9.18 15.22
C THR A 441 -12.63 10.30 14.27
N PHE A 442 -13.76 10.14 13.59
CA PHE A 442 -14.38 11.18 12.75
C PHE A 442 -15.42 11.96 13.54
#